data_c01707ccbc14d70987b46ff90dcf1471
#
_entry.id   c01707ccbc14d70987b46ff90dcf1471
#
_cell.length_a   1.000
_cell.length_b   1.000
_cell.length_c   1.000
_cell.angle_alpha   90.00
_cell.angle_beta   90.00
_cell.angle_gamma   90.00
#
_symmetry.space_group_name_H-M   'P 1'
#
loop_
_entity.id
_entity.type
_entity.pdbx_description
1 polymer ?
#
loop_
_entity_poly.entity_id
_entity_poly.type
_entity_poly.pdbx_seq_one_letter_code
_entity_poly.pdbx_strand_id
1 'polypeptide(L)'
;MTEAIFEPVIGRYLRLDLLGEPHRLYIEEAGQGIPLLCLHTAGSDSRQYRALLNDAELLKEYRVIAFDLPWHGKTSPPPGWQNREYKLTSQAYTDIIMTVCEALGLDQPVVMGCSIGGRIVLHLALEHASHFRAIIGLQSGAHVEPYYDLQWLHRPDVQGGETCAGIVSGLVGPAAPDDGRWETLWHYMQGGPGIFKGDLHFYTVDGDIRDRVAEINTELCPVYLLSGDYDYSCTADDTRALGRLIKGTEITIMPGVGHFPMSEDPDGFLQYLWPVLEKIRHAEARP
;
A
#
# COMPACT_ATOMS: atom_id res chain seq x y z
N MET A 1 33.66 17.12 -2.02
CA MET A 1 32.36 17.40 -1.36
C MET A 1 31.31 17.20 -2.44
N THR A 2 30.37 16.31 -2.24
CA THR A 2 29.21 16.16 -3.12
C THR A 2 28.35 17.43 -3.01
N GLU A 3 27.91 17.96 -4.13
CA GLU A 3 26.97 19.09 -4.17
C GLU A 3 25.66 18.68 -3.50
N ALA A 4 25.06 19.57 -2.72
CA ALA A 4 23.76 19.32 -2.10
C ALA A 4 22.66 19.41 -3.16
N ILE A 5 21.87 18.36 -3.30
CA ILE A 5 20.81 18.26 -4.28
C ILE A 5 19.47 18.04 -3.56
N PHE A 6 18.43 18.76 -3.95
CA PHE A 6 17.06 18.50 -3.51
C PHE A 6 16.43 17.39 -4.34
N GLU A 7 15.76 16.45 -3.68
CA GLU A 7 14.90 15.48 -4.32
C GLU A 7 13.62 16.15 -4.86
N PRO A 8 12.97 15.58 -5.88
CA PRO A 8 11.74 16.17 -6.47
C PRO A 8 10.53 16.06 -5.54
N VAL A 9 10.61 15.30 -4.47
CA VAL A 9 9.51 14.98 -3.56
C VAL A 9 9.07 16.20 -2.77
N ILE A 10 7.75 16.47 -2.78
CA ILE A 10 7.14 17.53 -1.99
C ILE A 10 6.26 16.90 -0.91
N GLY A 11 6.64 17.09 0.35
CA GLY A 11 5.85 16.67 1.51
C GLY A 11 4.97 17.81 2.03
N ARG A 12 3.68 17.51 2.26
CA ARG A 12 2.69 18.48 2.75
C ARG A 12 1.76 17.85 3.77
N TYR A 13 1.09 18.72 4.55
CA TYR A 13 -0.01 18.32 5.42
C TYR A 13 -1.34 18.79 4.85
N LEU A 14 -2.27 17.86 4.71
CA LEU A 14 -3.66 18.11 4.36
C LEU A 14 -4.51 18.07 5.64
N ARG A 15 -5.32 19.11 5.86
CA ARG A 15 -6.32 19.13 6.94
C ARG A 15 -7.66 18.82 6.35
N LEU A 16 -8.31 17.78 6.85
CA LEU A 16 -9.62 17.30 6.38
C LEU A 16 -10.34 16.58 7.51
N ASP A 17 -11.63 16.40 7.36
CA ASP A 17 -12.39 15.52 8.24
C ASP A 17 -12.37 14.10 7.68
N LEU A 18 -11.90 13.15 8.47
CA LEU A 18 -11.95 11.72 8.19
C LEU A 18 -12.76 11.02 9.25
N LEU A 19 -13.72 10.20 8.84
CA LEU A 19 -14.54 9.40 9.75
C LEU A 19 -15.26 10.26 10.81
N GLY A 20 -15.61 11.52 10.46
CA GLY A 20 -16.28 12.47 11.35
C GLY A 20 -15.38 13.18 12.36
N GLU A 21 -14.06 13.09 12.20
CA GLU A 21 -13.09 13.73 13.08
C GLU A 21 -12.05 14.53 12.28
N PRO A 22 -11.57 15.68 12.80
CA PRO A 22 -10.52 16.46 12.13
C PRO A 22 -9.18 15.73 12.18
N HIS A 23 -8.57 15.61 11.00
CA HIS A 23 -7.26 14.99 10.83
C HIS A 23 -6.27 15.95 10.17
N ARG A 24 -4.99 15.69 10.42
CA ARG A 24 -3.85 16.33 9.76
C ARG A 24 -3.03 15.24 9.11
N LEU A 25 -3.37 14.94 7.86
CA LEU A 25 -2.80 13.87 7.07
C LEU A 25 -1.51 14.34 6.39
N TYR A 26 -0.46 13.52 6.42
CA TYR A 26 0.78 13.78 5.71
C TYR A 26 0.74 13.09 4.34
N ILE A 27 1.19 13.82 3.31
CA ILE A 27 1.21 13.38 1.92
C ILE A 27 2.55 13.74 1.32
N GLU A 28 3.12 12.82 0.54
CA GLU A 28 4.27 13.05 -0.33
C GLU A 28 3.85 12.87 -1.78
N GLU A 29 4.31 13.78 -2.64
CA GLU A 29 4.03 13.70 -4.07
C GLU A 29 5.21 14.17 -4.92
N ALA A 30 5.34 13.61 -6.12
CA ALA A 30 6.30 14.03 -7.12
C ALA A 30 5.77 13.71 -8.53
N GLY A 31 6.30 14.40 -9.54
CA GLY A 31 5.96 14.16 -10.95
C GLY A 31 4.68 14.83 -11.40
N GLN A 32 4.25 14.46 -12.60
CA GLN A 32 3.05 15.00 -13.28
C GLN A 32 2.41 13.91 -14.16
N GLY A 33 1.23 14.17 -14.69
CA GLY A 33 0.51 13.21 -15.54
C GLY A 33 -0.52 12.40 -14.79
N ILE A 34 -0.65 11.12 -15.09
CA ILE A 34 -1.66 10.23 -14.50
C ILE A 34 -1.42 10.09 -13.00
N PRO A 35 -2.42 10.37 -12.14
CA PRO A 35 -2.25 10.16 -10.70
C PRO A 35 -2.03 8.67 -10.38
N LEU A 36 -0.94 8.36 -9.66
CA LEU A 36 -0.64 7.05 -9.10
C LEU A 36 -0.65 7.15 -7.59
N LEU A 37 -1.76 6.75 -6.97
CA LEU A 37 -1.93 6.75 -5.52
C LEU A 37 -1.37 5.46 -4.93
N CYS A 38 -0.39 5.58 -4.04
CA CYS A 38 0.34 4.49 -3.43
C CYS A 38 -0.07 4.29 -1.96
N LEU A 39 -0.43 3.05 -1.59
CA LEU A 39 -0.91 2.68 -0.26
C LEU A 39 0.09 1.77 0.44
N HIS A 40 0.62 2.21 1.58
CA HIS A 40 1.65 1.51 2.34
C HIS A 40 1.14 0.22 3.02
N THR A 41 2.07 -0.60 3.52
CA THR A 41 1.79 -1.83 4.25
C THR A 41 1.43 -1.57 5.71
N ALA A 42 0.94 -2.60 6.41
CA ALA A 42 0.63 -2.52 7.85
C ALA A 42 1.81 -2.02 8.67
N GLY A 43 1.57 -1.05 9.55
CA GLY A 43 2.57 -0.53 10.50
C GLY A 43 3.69 0.30 9.90
N SER A 44 3.70 0.53 8.59
CA SER A 44 4.68 1.36 7.90
C SER A 44 4.10 2.72 7.51
N ASP A 45 4.64 3.39 6.49
CA ASP A 45 4.18 4.70 6.03
C ASP A 45 4.59 4.99 4.57
N SER A 46 4.31 6.20 4.08
CA SER A 46 4.57 6.64 2.71
C SER A 46 6.01 6.47 2.25
N ARG A 47 6.99 6.45 3.16
CA ARG A 47 8.42 6.29 2.84
C ARG A 47 8.73 5.00 2.08
N GLN A 48 7.87 3.98 2.16
CA GLN A 48 8.03 2.76 1.36
C GLN A 48 8.02 3.01 -0.15
N TYR A 49 7.46 4.13 -0.59
CA TYR A 49 7.40 4.51 -2.00
C TYR A 49 8.44 5.56 -2.40
N ARG A 50 9.46 5.82 -1.53
CA ARG A 50 10.49 6.83 -1.78
C ARG A 50 11.20 6.64 -3.10
N ALA A 51 11.54 5.40 -3.46
CA ALA A 51 12.23 5.13 -4.72
C ALA A 51 11.37 5.52 -5.94
N LEU A 52 10.08 5.21 -5.92
CA LEU A 52 9.16 5.59 -7.00
C LEU A 52 8.96 7.11 -7.06
N LEU A 53 8.91 7.79 -5.92
CA LEU A 53 8.82 9.25 -5.82
C LEU A 53 10.09 9.97 -6.33
N ASN A 54 11.18 9.24 -6.56
CA ASN A 54 12.46 9.74 -7.07
C ASN A 54 12.82 9.15 -8.44
N ASP A 55 12.00 8.26 -9.02
CA ASP A 55 12.28 7.70 -10.34
C ASP A 55 11.98 8.70 -11.46
N ALA A 56 13.04 9.22 -12.09
CA ALA A 56 12.94 10.29 -13.07
C ALA A 56 12.11 9.93 -14.31
N GLU A 57 12.07 8.65 -14.71
CA GLU A 57 11.28 8.21 -15.86
C GLU A 57 9.81 8.06 -15.48
N LEU A 58 9.52 7.49 -14.32
CA LEU A 58 8.15 7.37 -13.80
C LEU A 58 7.48 8.74 -13.63
N LEU A 59 8.22 9.71 -13.09
CA LEU A 59 7.72 11.04 -12.80
C LEU A 59 7.43 11.91 -14.04
N LYS A 60 7.84 11.48 -15.23
CA LYS A 60 7.46 12.15 -16.48
C LYS A 60 6.02 11.85 -16.89
N GLU A 61 5.53 10.67 -16.57
CA GLU A 61 4.25 10.15 -17.03
C GLU A 61 3.20 10.05 -15.90
N TYR A 62 3.68 9.91 -14.67
CA TYR A 62 2.84 9.72 -13.48
C TYR A 62 3.11 10.77 -12.41
N ARG A 63 2.03 11.30 -11.84
CA ARG A 63 2.06 12.01 -10.55
C ARG A 63 1.96 10.97 -9.45
N VAL A 64 3.09 10.59 -8.89
CA VAL A 64 3.15 9.62 -7.78
C VAL A 64 2.75 10.31 -6.49
N ILE A 65 1.83 9.73 -5.76
CA ILE A 65 1.27 10.26 -4.51
C ILE A 65 1.28 9.14 -3.48
N ALA A 66 1.87 9.37 -2.33
CA ALA A 66 1.79 8.47 -1.18
C ALA A 66 1.36 9.26 0.05
N PHE A 67 0.54 8.67 0.92
CA PHE A 67 0.11 9.31 2.15
C PHE A 67 0.23 8.35 3.34
N ASP A 68 0.44 8.92 4.51
CA ASP A 68 0.42 8.16 5.76
C ASP A 68 -1.02 8.03 6.24
N LEU A 69 -1.50 6.81 6.48
CA LEU A 69 -2.79 6.58 7.12
C LEU A 69 -2.89 7.32 8.46
N PRO A 70 -4.08 7.60 8.98
CA PRO A 70 -4.23 8.09 10.34
C PRO A 70 -3.43 7.25 11.35
N TRP A 71 -2.71 7.89 12.27
CA TRP A 71 -1.81 7.32 13.27
C TRP A 71 -0.42 6.90 12.74
N HIS A 72 -0.20 6.86 11.44
CA HIS A 72 1.05 6.40 10.82
C HIS A 72 2.00 7.55 10.52
N GLY A 73 3.28 7.23 10.48
CA GLY A 73 4.35 8.11 9.99
C GLY A 73 4.29 9.52 10.57
N LYS A 74 4.13 10.50 9.70
CA LYS A 74 4.00 11.92 10.05
C LYS A 74 2.55 12.39 10.19
N THR A 75 1.56 11.55 9.88
CA THR A 75 0.14 11.85 10.10
C THR A 75 -0.16 11.86 11.58
N SER A 76 -0.80 12.95 12.05
CA SER A 76 -1.18 13.06 13.45
C SER A 76 -2.31 12.08 13.79
N PRO A 77 -2.26 11.40 14.95
CA PRO A 77 -3.40 10.68 15.44
C PRO A 77 -4.53 11.65 15.81
N PRO A 78 -5.81 11.21 15.84
CA PRO A 78 -6.94 12.07 16.19
C PRO A 78 -6.88 12.52 17.66
N PRO A 79 -7.60 13.60 18.04
CA PRO A 79 -7.67 14.04 19.44
C PRO A 79 -8.15 12.92 20.38
N GLY A 80 -7.50 12.78 21.54
CA GLY A 80 -7.85 11.75 22.52
C GLY A 80 -7.31 10.35 22.20
N TRP A 81 -6.44 10.22 21.21
CA TRP A 81 -5.85 8.97 20.77
C TRP A 81 -5.21 8.15 21.91
N GLN A 82 -4.63 8.77 22.90
CA GLN A 82 -3.99 8.11 24.04
C GLN A 82 -4.95 7.25 24.89
N ASN A 83 -6.27 7.42 24.71
CA ASN A 83 -7.31 6.67 25.38
C ASN A 83 -8.07 5.74 24.42
N ARG A 84 -7.55 5.53 23.23
CA ARG A 84 -8.17 4.72 22.18
C ARG A 84 -7.23 3.62 21.74
N GLU A 85 -7.80 2.52 21.27
CA GLU A 85 -7.10 1.50 20.50
C GLU A 85 -7.34 1.78 19.00
N TYR A 86 -6.25 1.84 18.24
CA TYR A 86 -6.34 1.94 16.78
C TYR A 86 -6.82 0.62 16.18
N LYS A 87 -7.76 0.71 15.26
CA LYS A 87 -8.34 -0.44 14.57
C LYS A 87 -8.79 -0.04 13.17
N LEU A 88 -8.17 -0.60 12.17
CA LEU A 88 -8.54 -0.39 10.77
C LEU A 88 -9.65 -1.36 10.37
N THR A 89 -10.67 -0.85 9.67
CA THR A 89 -11.73 -1.65 9.05
C THR A 89 -11.78 -1.38 7.55
N SER A 90 -12.37 -2.28 6.77
CA SER A 90 -12.56 -2.12 5.32
C SER A 90 -13.31 -0.84 4.97
N GLN A 91 -14.40 -0.55 5.70
CA GLN A 91 -15.17 0.68 5.50
C GLN A 91 -14.33 1.93 5.79
N ALA A 92 -13.66 1.97 6.95
CA ALA A 92 -12.83 3.11 7.32
C ALA A 92 -11.69 3.33 6.31
N TYR A 93 -11.04 2.27 5.85
CA TYR A 93 -9.95 2.38 4.90
C TYR A 93 -10.42 2.87 3.54
N THR A 94 -11.56 2.34 3.05
CA THR A 94 -12.21 2.82 1.81
C THR A 94 -12.56 4.30 1.92
N ASP A 95 -13.24 4.70 3.00
CA ASP A 95 -13.65 6.10 3.22
C ASP A 95 -12.46 7.06 3.25
N ILE A 96 -11.36 6.67 3.91
CA ILE A 96 -10.12 7.45 3.93
C ILE A 96 -9.58 7.66 2.51
N ILE A 97 -9.47 6.59 1.72
CA ILE A 97 -8.93 6.65 0.36
C ILE A 97 -9.81 7.53 -0.53
N MET A 98 -11.12 7.32 -0.50
CA MET A 98 -12.07 8.10 -1.30
C MET A 98 -12.03 9.58 -0.92
N THR A 99 -12.00 9.90 0.38
CA THR A 99 -11.88 11.29 0.86
C THR A 99 -10.56 11.93 0.43
N VAL A 100 -9.45 11.21 0.45
CA VAL A 100 -8.14 11.69 -0.04
C VAL A 100 -8.19 11.95 -1.55
N CYS A 101 -8.78 11.04 -2.33
CA CYS A 101 -8.95 11.23 -3.77
C CYS A 101 -9.77 12.50 -4.09
N GLU A 102 -10.88 12.70 -3.39
CA GLU A 102 -11.71 13.89 -3.53
C GLU A 102 -10.97 15.18 -3.15
N ALA A 103 -10.34 15.19 -1.97
CA ALA A 103 -9.62 16.35 -1.45
C ALA A 103 -8.43 16.78 -2.32
N LEU A 104 -7.80 15.84 -3.01
CA LEU A 104 -6.70 16.11 -3.95
C LEU A 104 -7.18 16.33 -5.40
N GLY A 105 -8.48 16.22 -5.67
CA GLY A 105 -9.07 16.33 -7.00
C GLY A 105 -8.50 15.31 -7.98
N LEU A 106 -8.31 14.07 -7.55
CA LEU A 106 -7.76 13.02 -8.43
C LEU A 106 -8.84 12.52 -9.38
N ASP A 107 -8.60 12.74 -10.67
CA ASP A 107 -9.49 12.25 -11.72
C ASP A 107 -8.99 10.87 -12.20
N GLN A 108 -9.81 9.85 -12.01
CA GLN A 108 -9.53 8.47 -12.36
C GLN A 108 -8.06 8.04 -12.03
N PRO A 109 -7.64 8.09 -10.76
CA PRO A 109 -6.29 7.69 -10.40
C PRO A 109 -6.08 6.19 -10.62
N VAL A 110 -4.83 5.79 -10.89
CA VAL A 110 -4.38 4.42 -10.66
C VAL A 110 -4.12 4.30 -9.16
N VAL A 111 -4.65 3.26 -8.53
CA VAL A 111 -4.35 2.97 -7.12
C VAL A 111 -3.51 1.71 -7.02
N MET A 112 -2.36 1.83 -6.38
CA MET A 112 -1.44 0.73 -6.12
C MET A 112 -1.24 0.58 -4.62
N GLY A 113 -1.33 -0.64 -4.12
CA GLY A 113 -1.09 -0.88 -2.70
C GLY A 113 -0.46 -2.24 -2.46
N CYS A 114 0.27 -2.36 -1.35
CA CYS A 114 0.94 -3.59 -0.95
C CYS A 114 0.35 -4.14 0.36
N SER A 115 0.19 -5.46 0.48
CA SER A 115 -0.27 -6.11 1.71
C SER A 115 -1.68 -5.64 2.11
N ILE A 116 -1.85 -4.91 3.22
CA ILE A 116 -3.14 -4.27 3.54
C ILE A 116 -3.58 -3.33 2.40
N GLY A 117 -2.64 -2.57 1.82
CA GLY A 117 -2.89 -1.76 0.62
C GLY A 117 -3.30 -2.63 -0.58
N GLY A 118 -2.65 -3.79 -0.75
CA GLY A 118 -2.99 -4.77 -1.80
C GLY A 118 -4.36 -5.41 -1.59
N ARG A 119 -4.83 -5.53 -0.34
CA ARG A 119 -6.17 -6.02 -0.01
C ARG A 119 -7.24 -4.95 -0.26
N ILE A 120 -7.02 -3.72 0.22
CA ILE A 120 -8.05 -2.68 0.10
C ILE A 120 -8.30 -2.28 -1.35
N VAL A 121 -7.30 -2.34 -2.23
CA VAL A 121 -7.52 -2.04 -3.65
C VAL A 121 -8.51 -3.00 -4.32
N LEU A 122 -8.67 -4.23 -3.80
CA LEU A 122 -9.72 -5.14 -4.28
C LEU A 122 -11.12 -4.70 -3.84
N HIS A 123 -11.27 -4.17 -2.61
CA HIS A 123 -12.52 -3.55 -2.17
C HIS A 123 -12.87 -2.34 -3.02
N LEU A 124 -11.86 -1.50 -3.36
CA LEU A 124 -12.07 -0.36 -4.26
C LEU A 124 -12.51 -0.81 -5.66
N ALA A 125 -11.90 -1.86 -6.21
CA ALA A 125 -12.31 -2.42 -7.50
C ALA A 125 -13.73 -3.00 -7.46
N LEU A 126 -14.18 -3.53 -6.33
CA LEU A 126 -15.51 -4.07 -6.14
C LEU A 126 -16.57 -2.98 -6.00
N GLU A 127 -16.30 -1.96 -5.19
CA GLU A 127 -17.33 -1.03 -4.70
C GLU A 127 -17.25 0.35 -5.39
N HIS A 128 -16.08 0.71 -5.93
CA HIS A 128 -15.81 2.03 -6.51
C HIS A 128 -15.12 1.98 -7.87
N ALA A 129 -15.33 0.91 -8.65
CA ALA A 129 -14.64 0.64 -9.92
C ALA A 129 -14.61 1.85 -10.88
N SER A 130 -15.70 2.62 -10.98
CA SER A 130 -15.80 3.77 -11.89
C SER A 130 -14.91 4.96 -11.49
N HIS A 131 -14.43 5.02 -10.25
CA HIS A 131 -13.58 6.11 -9.76
C HIS A 131 -12.10 5.93 -10.14
N PHE A 132 -11.71 4.72 -10.54
CA PHE A 132 -10.32 4.37 -10.76
C PHE A 132 -10.04 3.99 -12.20
N ARG A 133 -8.90 4.44 -12.71
CA ARG A 133 -8.38 4.08 -14.03
C ARG A 133 -7.96 2.60 -14.07
N ALA A 134 -7.29 2.15 -13.03
CA ALA A 134 -6.88 0.77 -12.81
C ALA A 134 -6.48 0.55 -11.34
N ILE A 135 -6.45 -0.71 -10.95
CA ILE A 135 -5.98 -1.17 -9.63
C ILE A 135 -4.73 -2.04 -9.81
N ILE A 136 -3.71 -1.77 -8.99
CA ILE A 136 -2.50 -2.59 -8.91
C ILE A 136 -2.38 -3.13 -7.48
N GLY A 137 -2.59 -4.42 -7.32
CA GLY A 137 -2.44 -5.10 -6.03
C GLY A 137 -1.07 -5.78 -5.94
N LEU A 138 -0.25 -5.31 -4.99
CA LEU A 138 1.03 -5.94 -4.65
C LEU A 138 0.82 -6.86 -3.45
N GLN A 139 1.30 -8.09 -3.54
CA GLN A 139 1.16 -9.09 -2.45
C GLN A 139 -0.29 -9.18 -1.99
N SER A 140 -1.20 -9.41 -2.95
CA SER A 140 -2.65 -9.37 -2.73
C SER A 140 -3.24 -10.76 -2.69
N GLY A 141 -4.04 -11.02 -1.66
CA GLY A 141 -4.86 -12.21 -1.51
C GLY A 141 -6.27 -11.85 -1.03
N ALA A 142 -7.25 -12.73 -1.22
CA ALA A 142 -8.62 -12.48 -0.78
C ALA A 142 -8.77 -12.57 0.74
N HIS A 143 -7.90 -13.32 1.39
CA HIS A 143 -7.85 -13.53 2.84
C HIS A 143 -6.43 -13.95 3.24
N VAL A 144 -6.06 -13.72 4.49
CA VAL A 144 -4.83 -14.22 5.11
C VAL A 144 -5.17 -14.76 6.49
N GLU A 145 -4.86 -16.03 6.73
CA GLU A 145 -5.01 -16.61 8.07
C GLU A 145 -3.98 -16.01 9.01
N PRO A 146 -4.37 -15.69 10.27
CA PRO A 146 -3.43 -15.21 11.27
C PRO A 146 -2.35 -16.26 11.53
N TYR A 147 -1.08 -15.92 11.34
CA TYR A 147 0.06 -16.82 11.58
C TYR A 147 0.85 -16.50 12.86
N TYR A 148 0.37 -15.53 13.65
CA TYR A 148 0.88 -15.20 14.97
C TYR A 148 -0.21 -14.56 15.84
N ASP A 149 -0.01 -14.60 17.17
CA ASP A 149 -0.93 -13.99 18.11
C ASP A 149 -0.79 -12.46 18.09
N LEU A 150 -1.84 -11.78 17.65
CA LEU A 150 -1.88 -10.34 17.56
C LEU A 150 -1.97 -9.63 18.93
N GLN A 151 -2.38 -10.32 19.98
CA GLN A 151 -2.66 -9.68 21.28
C GLN A 151 -1.39 -9.14 21.94
N TRP A 152 -0.25 -9.83 21.76
CA TRP A 152 1.01 -9.40 22.35
C TRP A 152 1.72 -8.28 21.58
N LEU A 153 1.29 -7.96 20.35
CA LEU A 153 1.84 -6.86 19.56
C LEU A 153 1.58 -5.48 20.16
N HIS A 154 0.61 -5.37 21.05
CA HIS A 154 0.30 -4.13 21.76
C HIS A 154 0.60 -4.31 23.25
N ARG A 155 1.87 -4.28 23.58
CA ARG A 155 2.34 -4.37 24.97
C ARG A 155 3.07 -3.09 25.37
N PRO A 156 2.70 -2.46 26.50
CA PRO A 156 3.34 -1.23 26.96
C PRO A 156 4.78 -1.43 27.45
N ASP A 157 5.20 -2.67 27.68
CA ASP A 157 6.49 -3.06 28.22
C ASP A 157 7.50 -3.54 27.16
N VAL A 158 7.17 -3.46 25.87
CA VAL A 158 8.05 -3.81 24.75
C VAL A 158 8.14 -2.70 23.70
N GLN A 159 9.26 -2.65 23.02
CA GLN A 159 9.48 -1.80 21.85
C GLN A 159 8.68 -2.33 20.65
N GLY A 160 7.48 -1.82 20.44
CA GLY A 160 6.57 -2.32 19.41
C GLY A 160 7.17 -2.25 18.01
N GLY A 161 7.86 -1.17 17.68
CA GLY A 161 8.51 -1.00 16.37
C GLY A 161 9.60 -2.05 16.12
N GLU A 162 10.49 -2.27 17.08
CA GLU A 162 11.53 -3.31 16.93
C GLU A 162 10.92 -4.71 16.81
N THR A 163 9.85 -4.98 17.55
CA THR A 163 9.11 -6.24 17.43
C THR A 163 8.52 -6.42 16.04
N CYS A 164 7.87 -5.38 15.49
CA CYS A 164 7.32 -5.41 14.14
C CYS A 164 8.42 -5.62 13.09
N ALA A 165 9.54 -4.90 13.20
CA ALA A 165 10.68 -5.09 12.30
C ALA A 165 11.23 -6.51 12.37
N GLY A 166 11.31 -7.10 13.57
CA GLY A 166 11.71 -8.50 13.76
C GLY A 166 10.76 -9.49 13.07
N ILE A 167 9.45 -9.28 13.16
CA ILE A 167 8.44 -10.10 12.49
C ILE A 167 8.57 -9.99 10.97
N VAL A 168 8.64 -8.78 10.44
CA VAL A 168 8.64 -8.57 8.98
C VAL A 168 9.99 -8.85 8.32
N SER A 169 11.08 -8.94 9.09
CA SER A 169 12.43 -9.18 8.56
C SER A 169 12.53 -10.47 7.73
N GLY A 170 11.77 -11.49 8.10
CA GLY A 170 11.71 -12.74 7.36
C GLY A 170 10.91 -12.70 6.07
N LEU A 171 10.16 -11.62 5.83
CA LEU A 171 9.36 -11.41 4.62
C LEU A 171 10.15 -10.68 3.51
N VAL A 172 11.31 -10.12 3.82
CA VAL A 172 12.19 -9.48 2.84
C VAL A 172 12.85 -10.55 1.97
N GLY A 173 12.83 -10.37 0.67
CA GLY A 173 13.42 -11.32 -0.28
C GLY A 173 14.92 -11.55 -0.02
N PRO A 174 15.43 -12.77 -0.18
CA PRO A 174 16.83 -13.09 0.12
C PRO A 174 17.81 -12.40 -0.82
N ALA A 175 17.37 -12.03 -2.03
CA ALA A 175 18.16 -11.33 -3.03
C ALA A 175 18.05 -9.80 -2.91
N ALA A 176 17.23 -9.28 -2.00
CA ALA A 176 17.08 -7.84 -1.80
C ALA A 176 18.43 -7.18 -1.46
N PRO A 177 18.78 -6.04 -2.06
CA PRO A 177 19.96 -5.26 -1.69
C PRO A 177 19.96 -4.90 -0.21
N ASP A 178 21.15 -4.89 0.42
CA ASP A 178 21.28 -4.60 1.85
C ASP A 178 20.66 -3.25 2.23
N ASP A 179 20.87 -2.20 1.42
CA ASP A 179 20.30 -0.88 1.68
C ASP A 179 18.78 -0.90 1.68
N GLY A 180 18.15 -1.54 0.70
CA GLY A 180 16.69 -1.68 0.63
C GLY A 180 16.13 -2.50 1.78
N ARG A 181 16.82 -3.59 2.16
CA ARG A 181 16.47 -4.40 3.34
C ARG A 181 16.46 -3.56 4.61
N TRP A 182 17.56 -2.84 4.87
CA TRP A 182 17.68 -2.05 6.10
C TRP A 182 16.75 -0.84 6.11
N GLU A 183 16.51 -0.20 4.97
CA GLU A 183 15.55 0.90 4.87
C GLU A 183 14.13 0.42 5.15
N THR A 184 13.72 -0.72 4.60
CA THR A 184 12.41 -1.33 4.86
C THR A 184 12.21 -1.60 6.36
N LEU A 185 13.20 -2.22 7.03
CA LEU A 185 13.14 -2.49 8.48
C LEU A 185 13.12 -1.20 9.30
N TRP A 186 13.87 -0.18 8.86
CA TRP A 186 13.91 1.13 9.52
C TRP A 186 12.53 1.79 9.59
N HIS A 187 11.72 1.69 8.54
CA HIS A 187 10.36 2.20 8.54
C HIS A 187 9.52 1.52 9.63
N TYR A 188 9.61 0.20 9.73
CA TYR A 188 8.87 -0.57 10.75
C TYR A 188 9.31 -0.30 12.18
N MET A 189 10.60 -0.02 12.40
CA MET A 189 11.11 0.36 13.74
C MET A 189 10.52 1.66 14.25
N GLN A 190 9.99 2.50 13.37
CA GLN A 190 9.43 3.81 13.71
C GLN A 190 7.89 3.81 13.82
N GLY A 191 7.26 2.67 13.69
CA GLY A 191 5.81 2.54 13.85
C GLY A 191 5.33 2.92 15.26
N GLY A 192 4.17 3.58 15.34
CA GLY A 192 3.55 3.95 16.61
C GLY A 192 3.01 2.73 17.38
N PRO A 193 2.75 2.89 18.68
CA PRO A 193 2.21 1.80 19.50
C PRO A 193 0.84 1.34 19.01
N GLY A 194 0.67 0.02 18.84
CA GLY A 194 -0.60 -0.61 18.47
C GLY A 194 -1.04 -0.45 17.02
N ILE A 195 -0.31 0.32 16.20
CA ILE A 195 -0.65 0.58 14.81
C ILE A 195 -0.64 -0.72 13.99
N PHE A 196 0.46 -1.48 14.06
CA PHE A 196 0.60 -2.73 13.34
C PHE A 196 -0.51 -3.73 13.68
N LYS A 197 -0.83 -3.87 14.97
CA LYS A 197 -1.96 -4.69 15.43
C LYS A 197 -3.29 -4.22 14.84
N GLY A 198 -3.53 -2.91 14.85
CA GLY A 198 -4.77 -2.32 14.35
C GLY A 198 -4.96 -2.52 12.84
N ASP A 199 -3.90 -2.40 12.05
CA ASP A 199 -3.90 -2.69 10.61
C ASP A 199 -4.16 -4.16 10.33
N LEU A 200 -3.54 -5.04 11.12
CA LEU A 200 -3.73 -6.49 10.97
C LEU A 200 -5.15 -6.93 11.30
N HIS A 201 -5.93 -6.14 12.07
CA HIS A 201 -7.36 -6.41 12.20
C HIS A 201 -8.07 -6.37 10.85
N PHE A 202 -7.82 -5.34 10.02
CA PHE A 202 -8.33 -5.31 8.65
C PHE A 202 -7.80 -6.51 7.85
N TYR A 203 -6.49 -6.76 7.91
CA TYR A 203 -5.85 -7.75 7.04
C TYR A 203 -6.31 -9.20 7.30
N THR A 204 -6.55 -9.56 8.57
CA THR A 204 -6.81 -10.96 8.96
C THR A 204 -8.25 -11.23 9.42
N VAL A 205 -9.04 -10.18 9.66
CA VAL A 205 -10.40 -10.33 10.20
C VAL A 205 -11.44 -9.62 9.32
N ASP A 206 -11.35 -8.28 9.24
CA ASP A 206 -12.41 -7.46 8.66
C ASP A 206 -12.37 -7.41 7.12
N GLY A 207 -11.18 -7.44 6.52
CA GLY A 207 -10.99 -7.29 5.08
C GLY A 207 -11.09 -8.59 4.28
N ASP A 208 -11.72 -9.64 4.82
CA ASP A 208 -12.00 -10.89 4.07
C ASP A 208 -12.99 -10.61 2.93
N ILE A 209 -12.57 -10.87 1.70
CA ILE A 209 -13.37 -10.59 0.49
C ILE A 209 -13.62 -11.87 -0.32
N ARG A 210 -13.31 -13.06 0.24
CA ARG A 210 -13.42 -14.35 -0.48
C ARG A 210 -14.77 -14.58 -1.13
N ASP A 211 -15.83 -14.21 -0.43
CA ASP A 211 -17.20 -14.46 -0.89
C ASP A 211 -17.67 -13.49 -1.99
N ARG A 212 -16.97 -12.36 -2.18
CA ARG A 212 -17.39 -11.28 -3.08
C ARG A 212 -16.37 -10.99 -4.19
N VAL A 213 -15.16 -11.49 -4.08
CA VAL A 213 -14.06 -11.14 -4.99
C VAL A 213 -14.38 -11.48 -6.47
N ALA A 214 -15.19 -12.48 -6.71
CA ALA A 214 -15.63 -12.86 -8.06
C ALA A 214 -16.61 -11.86 -8.71
N GLU A 215 -17.15 -10.91 -7.93
CA GLU A 215 -18.03 -9.85 -8.43
C GLU A 215 -17.24 -8.67 -9.04
N ILE A 216 -15.93 -8.63 -8.84
CA ILE A 216 -15.07 -7.56 -9.38
C ILE A 216 -15.16 -7.56 -10.92
N ASN A 217 -15.56 -6.42 -11.47
CA ASN A 217 -15.68 -6.22 -12.90
C ASN A 217 -14.45 -5.53 -13.49
N THR A 218 -13.53 -6.29 -14.06
CA THR A 218 -12.30 -5.79 -14.66
C THR A 218 -12.50 -5.02 -15.97
N GLU A 219 -13.68 -5.09 -16.59
CA GLU A 219 -14.03 -4.24 -17.72
C GLU A 219 -14.29 -2.79 -17.26
N LEU A 220 -14.82 -2.62 -16.05
CA LEU A 220 -15.00 -1.31 -15.43
C LEU A 220 -13.72 -0.79 -14.78
N CYS A 221 -12.91 -1.65 -14.18
CA CYS A 221 -11.64 -1.27 -13.57
C CYS A 221 -10.64 -2.42 -13.75
N PRO A 222 -9.65 -2.30 -14.64
CA PRO A 222 -8.62 -3.31 -14.80
C PRO A 222 -7.88 -3.59 -13.49
N VAL A 223 -7.65 -4.86 -13.22
CA VAL A 223 -6.94 -5.33 -12.03
C VAL A 223 -5.66 -6.03 -12.45
N TYR A 224 -4.55 -5.56 -11.90
CA TYR A 224 -3.22 -6.13 -12.06
C TYR A 224 -2.72 -6.61 -10.71
N LEU A 225 -2.23 -7.85 -10.62
CA LEU A 225 -1.70 -8.44 -9.41
C LEU A 225 -0.23 -8.79 -9.60
N LEU A 226 0.65 -8.22 -8.78
CA LEU A 226 2.07 -8.51 -8.79
C LEU A 226 2.47 -9.08 -7.43
N SER A 227 3.09 -10.26 -7.42
CA SER A 227 3.43 -10.96 -6.19
C SER A 227 4.83 -11.56 -6.26
N GLY A 228 5.63 -11.34 -5.22
CA GLY A 228 6.91 -12.02 -5.05
C GLY A 228 6.71 -13.51 -4.74
N ASP A 229 7.62 -14.35 -5.18
CA ASP A 229 7.53 -15.78 -4.91
C ASP A 229 8.13 -16.18 -3.55
N TYR A 230 8.81 -15.26 -2.87
CA TYR A 230 9.37 -15.46 -1.55
C TYR A 230 8.43 -15.03 -0.40
N ASP A 231 7.30 -14.41 -0.71
CA ASP A 231 6.35 -13.96 0.30
C ASP A 231 5.56 -15.13 0.91
N TYR A 232 5.61 -15.29 2.22
CA TYR A 232 4.81 -16.28 2.95
C TYR A 232 3.60 -15.67 3.70
N SER A 233 3.47 -14.34 3.72
CA SER A 233 2.28 -13.66 4.24
C SER A 233 1.13 -13.68 3.23
N CYS A 234 1.47 -13.46 1.95
CA CYS A 234 0.55 -13.62 0.83
C CYS A 234 1.30 -14.33 -0.29
N THR A 235 1.17 -15.63 -0.34
CA THR A 235 1.96 -16.46 -1.26
C THR A 235 1.60 -16.22 -2.73
N ALA A 236 2.53 -16.52 -3.63
CA ALA A 236 2.27 -16.50 -5.05
C ALA A 236 1.06 -17.39 -5.44
N ASP A 237 0.82 -18.46 -4.69
CA ASP A 237 -0.33 -19.35 -4.93
C ASP A 237 -1.65 -18.71 -4.46
N ASP A 238 -1.65 -17.92 -3.40
CA ASP A 238 -2.81 -17.12 -2.98
C ASP A 238 -3.17 -16.10 -4.06
N THR A 239 -2.18 -15.41 -4.61
CA THR A 239 -2.38 -14.46 -5.72
C THR A 239 -2.89 -15.18 -6.98
N ARG A 240 -2.35 -16.35 -7.33
CA ARG A 240 -2.87 -17.15 -8.45
C ARG A 240 -4.30 -17.64 -8.20
N ALA A 241 -4.61 -18.03 -6.95
CA ALA A 241 -5.97 -18.41 -6.57
C ALA A 241 -6.94 -17.25 -6.73
N LEU A 242 -6.54 -16.07 -6.23
CA LEU A 242 -7.30 -14.83 -6.38
C LEU A 242 -7.57 -14.50 -7.86
N GLY A 243 -6.55 -14.55 -8.72
CA GLY A 243 -6.70 -14.24 -10.14
C GLY A 243 -7.54 -15.25 -10.92
N ARG A 244 -7.72 -16.48 -10.42
CA ARG A 244 -8.69 -17.41 -10.98
C ARG A 244 -10.13 -17.03 -10.68
N LEU A 245 -10.37 -16.31 -9.60
CA LEU A 245 -11.71 -15.85 -9.20
C LEU A 245 -12.08 -14.53 -9.89
N ILE A 246 -11.12 -13.63 -10.10
CA ILE A 246 -11.36 -12.34 -10.76
C ILE A 246 -11.13 -12.51 -12.27
N LYS A 247 -12.20 -12.62 -13.02
CA LYS A 247 -12.12 -12.80 -14.48
C LYS A 247 -11.49 -11.57 -15.15
N GLY A 248 -10.46 -11.79 -15.98
CA GLY A 248 -9.78 -10.72 -16.71
C GLY A 248 -8.62 -10.06 -15.96
N THR A 249 -8.31 -10.50 -14.74
CA THR A 249 -7.12 -10.06 -14.00
C THR A 249 -5.83 -10.53 -14.65
N GLU A 250 -4.84 -9.66 -14.74
CA GLU A 250 -3.48 -10.01 -15.12
C GLU A 250 -2.62 -10.25 -13.88
N ILE A 251 -1.83 -11.35 -13.91
CA ILE A 251 -0.97 -11.74 -12.79
C ILE A 251 0.47 -11.76 -13.23
N THR A 252 1.35 -11.17 -12.42
CA THR A 252 2.81 -11.26 -12.57
C THR A 252 3.40 -11.81 -11.27
N ILE A 253 4.15 -12.91 -11.36
CA ILE A 253 4.93 -13.42 -10.24
C ILE A 253 6.37 -12.96 -10.43
N MET A 254 6.94 -12.37 -9.38
CA MET A 254 8.28 -11.76 -9.36
C MET A 254 9.26 -12.71 -8.64
N PRO A 255 10.14 -13.41 -9.38
CA PRO A 255 11.07 -14.37 -8.78
C PRO A 255 12.07 -13.71 -7.82
N GLY A 256 12.24 -14.30 -6.64
CA GLY A 256 13.18 -13.86 -5.61
C GLY A 256 12.77 -12.60 -4.83
N VAL A 257 11.63 -12.00 -5.18
CA VAL A 257 11.10 -10.80 -4.53
C VAL A 257 10.27 -11.20 -3.30
N GLY A 258 10.42 -10.47 -2.21
CA GLY A 258 9.68 -10.66 -0.97
C GLY A 258 8.39 -9.83 -0.89
N HIS A 259 8.02 -9.48 0.34
CA HIS A 259 6.75 -8.81 0.65
C HIS A 259 6.73 -7.31 0.34
N PHE A 260 7.89 -6.67 0.18
CA PHE A 260 8.01 -5.22 0.09
C PHE A 260 8.70 -4.76 -1.19
N PRO A 261 8.22 -5.18 -2.39
CA PRO A 261 8.96 -4.96 -3.64
C PRO A 261 9.35 -3.49 -3.86
N MET A 262 8.48 -2.55 -3.50
CA MET A 262 8.68 -1.11 -3.69
C MET A 262 9.76 -0.49 -2.80
N SER A 263 10.20 -1.17 -1.73
CA SER A 263 11.21 -0.67 -0.80
C SER A 263 12.40 -1.61 -0.61
N GLU A 264 12.19 -2.94 -0.69
CA GLU A 264 13.29 -3.90 -0.52
C GLU A 264 14.19 -4.01 -1.75
N ASP A 265 13.60 -3.91 -2.97
CA ASP A 265 14.32 -3.93 -4.25
C ASP A 265 13.55 -3.12 -5.30
N PRO A 266 13.53 -1.79 -5.19
CA PRO A 266 12.75 -0.94 -6.08
C PRO A 266 13.19 -1.04 -7.55
N ASP A 267 14.48 -1.21 -7.83
CA ASP A 267 14.99 -1.34 -9.20
C ASP A 267 14.53 -2.65 -9.84
N GLY A 268 14.59 -3.75 -9.10
CA GLY A 268 14.05 -5.03 -9.52
C GLY A 268 12.54 -4.98 -9.70
N PHE A 269 11.83 -4.33 -8.79
CA PHE A 269 10.38 -4.15 -8.86
C PHE A 269 9.94 -3.35 -10.09
N LEU A 270 10.62 -2.27 -10.42
CA LEU A 270 10.30 -1.43 -11.58
C LEU A 270 10.29 -2.20 -12.89
N GLN A 271 11.10 -3.25 -13.03
CA GLN A 271 11.10 -4.09 -14.24
C GLN A 271 9.76 -4.80 -14.47
N TYR A 272 9.02 -5.09 -13.40
CA TYR A 272 7.70 -5.70 -13.46
C TYR A 272 6.56 -4.67 -13.45
N LEU A 273 6.77 -3.54 -12.81
CA LEU A 273 5.77 -2.48 -12.72
C LEU A 273 5.62 -1.72 -14.05
N TRP A 274 6.71 -1.40 -14.75
CA TRP A 274 6.70 -0.63 -15.99
C TRP A 274 5.78 -1.21 -17.06
N PRO A 275 5.81 -2.51 -17.40
CA PRO A 275 4.91 -3.06 -18.41
C PRO A 275 3.43 -2.87 -18.07
N VAL A 276 3.08 -2.89 -16.78
CA VAL A 276 1.71 -2.65 -16.30
C VAL A 276 1.34 -1.18 -16.45
N LEU A 277 2.20 -0.27 -16.03
CA LEU A 277 1.98 1.17 -16.15
C LEU A 277 1.87 1.62 -17.61
N GLU A 278 2.68 1.06 -18.51
CA GLU A 278 2.57 1.34 -19.94
C GLU A 278 1.23 0.89 -20.52
N LYS A 279 0.74 -0.30 -20.16
CA LYS A 279 -0.60 -0.76 -20.57
C LYS A 279 -1.68 0.20 -20.08
N ILE A 280 -1.62 0.61 -18.81
CA ILE A 280 -2.60 1.54 -18.21
C ILE A 280 -2.56 2.90 -18.92
N ARG A 281 -1.38 3.40 -19.25
CA ARG A 281 -1.19 4.69 -19.94
C ARG A 281 -1.78 4.67 -21.34
N HIS A 282 -1.58 3.58 -22.07
CA HIS A 282 -2.07 3.43 -23.45
C HIS A 282 -3.54 2.99 -23.56
N ALA A 283 -4.15 2.55 -22.45
CA ALA A 283 -5.58 2.31 -22.44
C ALA A 283 -6.34 3.64 -22.66
N GLU A 284 -7.36 3.61 -23.52
CA GLU A 284 -8.20 4.79 -23.74
C GLU A 284 -8.79 5.28 -22.42
N ALA A 285 -8.76 6.61 -22.21
CA ALA A 285 -9.47 7.19 -21.09
C ALA A 285 -10.96 6.86 -21.23
N ARG A 286 -11.55 6.37 -20.18
CA ARG A 286 -12.98 6.03 -20.20
C ARG A 286 -13.82 7.31 -20.17
N PRO A 287 -14.91 7.34 -20.91
CA PRO A 287 -15.80 8.49 -20.94
C PRO A 287 -16.46 8.79 -19.60
#